data_4f60575ccd6dd387ec53651b6c598c66
#
_entry.id   4f60575ccd6dd387ec53651b6c598c66
#
_cell.length_a   1.000
_cell.length_b   1.000
_cell.length_c   1.000
_cell.angle_alpha   90.00
_cell.angle_beta   90.00
_cell.angle_gamma   90.00
#
_symmetry.space_group_name_H-M   'P 1'
#
loop_
_entity.id
_entity.type
_entity.pdbx_description
1 polymer ?
#
loop_
_entity_poly.entity_id
_entity_poly.type
_entity_poly.pdbx_seq_one_letter_code
_entity_poly.pdbx_strand_id
1 'polypeptide(L)'
;YFCKTVFMILLFVSVISCGDSKSKNEIVELPAIDENTETEITVWSWNVAAKALMETAKTFNEKYPKIKVNVQEFGGAGQAFERYGIVLASGEGIPDIMTIESDYVQSFAEKYPKYFLDLKSLAPSDIDEIVDPSKVTTSYDSEGKLVAIAWDSGPVVMYYREDLFRQAGINPDSIVTWEDFIRIGKEFQGKMPNVKFIGWPFVQDDGFWRDLMVQNNVYYLNRDGDITISSPKAVESITILRRLIDEGLALNTVNWDGTIRANKNGEVATYIIGAWWGGTIKDQMPEMKGKWRAMKMPAFNLNGARASSHGGSTLAITSLDPIKQAASWAFIEHSLLTVDSQLLMYDKFGLFPSYLPVYDDERFNTADPYFGNQFYNQLLGEVTREIPPAIFTSDDYSEVRNIAVSVYEDILNNNSDIQNTLNNAANQISSSTGRKIAK
;
A
#
# COMPACT_ATOMS: atom_id res chain seq x y z
N TYR A 1 79.06 -38.78 -22.92
CA TYR A 1 78.15 -37.83 -23.59
C TYR A 1 76.96 -37.66 -22.69
N PHE A 2 76.97 -36.52 -21.97
CA PHE A 2 75.91 -36.14 -21.06
C PHE A 2 74.96 -35.14 -21.79
N CYS A 3 73.71 -35.49 -21.91
CA CYS A 3 72.68 -34.61 -22.40
C CYS A 3 71.97 -33.95 -21.19
N LYS A 4 72.12 -32.65 -21.01
CA LYS A 4 71.40 -31.86 -19.98
C LYS A 4 70.09 -31.43 -20.51
N THR A 5 68.99 -31.95 -19.94
CA THR A 5 67.63 -31.51 -20.17
C THR A 5 67.27 -30.38 -19.18
N VAL A 6 67.03 -29.18 -19.70
CA VAL A 6 66.60 -28.04 -18.91
C VAL A 6 65.09 -28.10 -18.76
N PHE A 7 64.57 -28.20 -17.53
CA PHE A 7 63.18 -28.12 -17.19
C PHE A 7 62.84 -26.64 -16.96
N MET A 8 62.04 -26.11 -17.86
CA MET A 8 61.55 -24.76 -17.78
C MET A 8 60.17 -24.78 -17.01
N ILE A 9 60.17 -24.32 -15.76
CA ILE A 9 58.97 -24.18 -14.94
C ILE A 9 58.27 -22.92 -15.37
N LEU A 10 57.09 -23.05 -16.02
CA LEU A 10 56.14 -21.94 -16.28
C LEU A 10 55.32 -21.70 -15.00
N LEU A 11 55.60 -20.59 -14.34
CA LEU A 11 54.71 -20.06 -13.30
C LEU A 11 53.43 -19.47 -13.96
N PHE A 12 52.31 -20.16 -13.80
CA PHE A 12 50.99 -19.55 -14.06
C PHE A 12 50.65 -18.63 -12.90
N VAL A 13 50.71 -17.32 -13.14
CA VAL A 13 50.13 -16.31 -12.26
C VAL A 13 48.65 -16.22 -12.60
N SER A 14 47.80 -16.84 -11.75
CA SER A 14 46.37 -16.65 -11.79
C SER A 14 46.04 -15.24 -11.27
N VAL A 15 45.77 -14.34 -12.16
CA VAL A 15 45.14 -13.05 -11.83
C VAL A 15 43.68 -13.34 -11.45
N ILE A 16 43.40 -13.35 -10.15
CA ILE A 16 42.01 -13.32 -9.67
C ILE A 16 41.51 -11.91 -9.95
N SER A 17 40.78 -11.77 -11.05
CA SER A 17 39.96 -10.59 -11.31
C SER A 17 38.79 -10.64 -10.37
N CYS A 18 38.76 -9.75 -9.36
CA CYS A 18 37.53 -9.40 -8.68
C CYS A 18 36.64 -8.67 -9.69
N GLY A 19 35.81 -9.44 -10.37
CA GLY A 19 34.74 -8.88 -11.18
C GLY A 19 33.62 -8.43 -10.26
N ASP A 20 33.30 -7.15 -10.28
CA ASP A 20 32.02 -6.60 -9.82
C ASP A 20 30.90 -7.44 -10.43
N SER A 21 30.20 -8.21 -9.61
CA SER A 21 28.98 -8.88 -10.00
C SER A 21 27.86 -7.83 -10.06
N LYS A 22 27.84 -7.01 -11.11
CA LYS A 22 26.59 -6.38 -11.54
C LYS A 22 25.68 -7.53 -11.95
N SER A 23 24.56 -7.69 -11.24
CA SER A 23 23.52 -8.63 -11.60
C SER A 23 23.19 -8.39 -13.08
N LYS A 24 23.43 -9.35 -13.93
CA LYS A 24 22.92 -9.33 -15.28
C LYS A 24 21.42 -9.49 -15.13
N ASN A 25 20.64 -8.45 -15.48
CA ASN A 25 19.20 -8.61 -15.65
C ASN A 25 19.00 -9.75 -16.64
N GLU A 26 18.58 -10.90 -16.16
CA GLU A 26 18.18 -12.01 -17.04
C GLU A 26 16.86 -11.58 -17.70
N ILE A 27 16.88 -11.55 -19.03
CA ILE A 27 15.64 -11.29 -19.79
C ILE A 27 14.76 -12.52 -19.64
N VAL A 28 13.60 -12.37 -19.04
CA VAL A 28 12.58 -13.42 -18.94
C VAL A 28 11.92 -13.55 -20.32
N GLU A 29 12.08 -14.68 -20.99
CA GLU A 29 11.39 -15.03 -22.21
C GLU A 29 10.30 -16.05 -21.90
N LEU A 30 9.03 -15.64 -22.13
CA LEU A 30 7.88 -16.51 -21.94
C LEU A 30 7.42 -17.07 -23.30
N PRO A 31 6.86 -18.29 -23.33
CA PRO A 31 6.25 -18.83 -24.55
C PRO A 31 5.06 -17.95 -24.98
N ALA A 32 4.90 -17.81 -26.30
CA ALA A 32 3.73 -17.12 -26.86
C ALA A 32 2.45 -17.91 -26.55
N ILE A 33 1.39 -17.19 -26.20
CA ILE A 33 0.05 -17.75 -25.99
C ILE A 33 -0.95 -17.12 -26.96
N ASP A 34 -2.00 -17.87 -27.31
CA ASP A 34 -3.07 -17.44 -28.20
C ASP A 34 -4.44 -17.96 -27.73
N GLU A 35 -5.50 -17.75 -28.55
CA GLU A 35 -6.85 -18.24 -28.26
C GLU A 35 -6.96 -19.76 -28.16
N ASN A 36 -5.97 -20.51 -28.67
CA ASN A 36 -5.94 -21.97 -28.64
C ASN A 36 -5.13 -22.53 -27.49
N THR A 37 -4.40 -21.69 -26.75
CA THR A 37 -3.61 -22.12 -25.58
C THR A 37 -4.53 -22.67 -24.51
N GLU A 38 -4.36 -23.93 -24.17
CA GLU A 38 -5.15 -24.61 -23.14
C GLU A 38 -4.33 -24.77 -21.86
N THR A 39 -4.72 -24.04 -20.82
CA THR A 39 -4.10 -24.13 -19.49
C THR A 39 -5.07 -23.64 -18.43
N GLU A 40 -4.71 -23.87 -17.16
CA GLU A 40 -5.43 -23.36 -15.99
C GLU A 40 -4.45 -22.66 -15.08
N ILE A 41 -4.78 -21.43 -14.66
CA ILE A 41 -4.05 -20.67 -13.68
C ILE A 41 -4.87 -20.48 -12.41
N THR A 42 -4.23 -20.60 -11.26
CA THR A 42 -4.83 -20.37 -9.94
C THR A 42 -4.40 -19.03 -9.40
N VAL A 43 -5.38 -18.24 -8.94
CA VAL A 43 -5.16 -16.92 -8.36
C VAL A 43 -5.65 -16.95 -6.92
N TRP A 44 -4.80 -16.62 -5.96
CA TRP A 44 -5.20 -16.49 -4.57
C TRP A 44 -5.39 -15.03 -4.19
N SER A 45 -6.59 -14.70 -3.72
CA SER A 45 -6.97 -13.35 -3.35
C SER A 45 -7.99 -13.37 -2.20
N TRP A 46 -8.49 -12.24 -1.76
CA TRP A 46 -9.44 -12.16 -0.64
C TRP A 46 -10.61 -11.24 -0.94
N ASN A 47 -11.76 -11.52 -0.30
CA ASN A 47 -13.00 -10.72 -0.28
C ASN A 47 -13.28 -9.97 -1.60
N VAL A 48 -13.44 -8.63 -1.56
CA VAL A 48 -13.78 -7.79 -2.71
C VAL A 48 -12.73 -7.88 -3.84
N ALA A 49 -11.45 -8.04 -3.50
CA ALA A 49 -10.37 -8.19 -4.48
C ALA A 49 -10.52 -9.48 -5.30
N ALA A 50 -10.83 -10.61 -4.65
CA ALA A 50 -11.11 -11.87 -5.37
C ALA A 50 -12.27 -11.73 -6.34
N LYS A 51 -13.36 -11.08 -5.91
CA LYS A 51 -14.54 -10.84 -6.76
C LYS A 51 -14.25 -9.96 -7.96
N ALA A 52 -13.38 -8.95 -7.79
CA ALA A 52 -12.93 -8.10 -8.88
C ALA A 52 -12.13 -8.89 -9.93
N LEU A 53 -11.22 -9.77 -9.50
CA LEU A 53 -10.47 -10.64 -10.40
C LEU A 53 -11.37 -11.68 -11.11
N MET A 54 -12.41 -12.18 -10.44
CA MET A 54 -13.42 -13.04 -11.09
C MET A 54 -14.17 -12.30 -12.21
N GLU A 55 -14.40 -10.99 -12.07
CA GLU A 55 -15.04 -10.20 -13.12
C GLU A 55 -14.08 -9.94 -14.30
N THR A 56 -12.83 -9.57 -14.03
CA THR A 56 -11.85 -9.36 -15.12
C THR A 56 -11.49 -10.68 -15.83
N ALA A 57 -11.57 -11.82 -15.14
CA ALA A 57 -11.42 -13.12 -15.77
C ALA A 57 -12.47 -13.40 -16.85
N LYS A 58 -13.71 -12.88 -16.72
CA LYS A 58 -14.75 -13.04 -17.75
C LYS A 58 -14.37 -12.31 -19.03
N THR A 59 -13.91 -11.06 -18.93
CA THR A 59 -13.47 -10.27 -20.10
C THR A 59 -12.15 -10.78 -20.67
N PHE A 60 -11.25 -11.29 -19.84
CA PHE A 60 -10.04 -11.97 -20.28
C PHE A 60 -10.33 -13.21 -21.13
N ASN A 61 -11.34 -13.99 -20.75
CA ASN A 61 -11.75 -15.20 -21.48
C ASN A 61 -12.42 -14.93 -22.83
N GLU A 62 -12.81 -13.68 -23.12
CA GLU A 62 -13.23 -13.30 -24.50
C GLU A 62 -12.07 -13.38 -25.48
N LYS A 63 -10.84 -13.07 -25.02
CA LYS A 63 -9.60 -13.16 -25.81
C LYS A 63 -8.93 -14.52 -25.72
N TYR A 64 -8.96 -15.16 -24.54
CA TYR A 64 -8.31 -16.43 -24.26
C TYR A 64 -9.31 -17.48 -23.74
N PRO A 65 -10.21 -18.01 -24.61
CA PRO A 65 -11.36 -18.81 -24.18
C PRO A 65 -10.99 -20.16 -23.56
N LYS A 66 -9.78 -20.65 -23.79
CA LYS A 66 -9.31 -21.95 -23.30
C LYS A 66 -8.39 -21.83 -22.08
N ILE A 67 -8.05 -20.61 -21.65
CA ILE A 67 -7.31 -20.39 -20.42
C ILE A 67 -8.32 -20.24 -19.28
N LYS A 68 -8.33 -21.19 -18.34
CA LYS A 68 -9.16 -21.10 -17.14
C LYS A 68 -8.47 -20.28 -16.09
N VAL A 69 -9.16 -19.29 -15.54
CA VAL A 69 -8.70 -18.50 -14.39
C VAL A 69 -9.51 -18.93 -13.17
N ASN A 70 -8.86 -19.64 -12.25
CA ASN A 70 -9.48 -20.13 -11.02
C ASN A 70 -9.09 -19.23 -9.84
N VAL A 71 -9.97 -18.31 -9.45
CA VAL A 71 -9.75 -17.39 -8.34
C VAL A 71 -10.26 -18.03 -7.05
N GLN A 72 -9.36 -18.29 -6.10
CA GLN A 72 -9.68 -18.75 -4.76
C GLN A 72 -9.80 -17.55 -3.82
N GLU A 73 -10.97 -17.40 -3.19
CA GLU A 73 -11.27 -16.34 -2.24
C GLU A 73 -10.94 -16.78 -0.80
N PHE A 74 -10.16 -15.93 -0.09
CA PHE A 74 -9.94 -16.02 1.36
C PHE A 74 -10.80 -14.96 2.07
N GLY A 75 -11.06 -15.15 3.36
CA GLY A 75 -11.86 -14.21 4.16
C GLY A 75 -11.19 -12.86 4.42
N GLY A 76 -9.86 -12.77 4.23
CA GLY A 76 -9.09 -11.55 4.38
C GLY A 76 -7.60 -11.76 4.08
N ALA A 77 -6.85 -10.67 3.98
CA ALA A 77 -5.41 -10.68 3.70
C ALA A 77 -4.61 -11.49 4.72
N GLY A 78 -4.93 -11.39 6.02
CA GLY A 78 -4.24 -12.14 7.07
C GLY A 78 -4.31 -13.66 6.87
N GLN A 79 -5.51 -14.21 6.56
CA GLN A 79 -5.66 -15.62 6.25
C GLN A 79 -4.89 -16.04 4.99
N ALA A 80 -4.89 -15.18 3.97
CA ALA A 80 -4.13 -15.42 2.75
C ALA A 80 -2.62 -15.46 3.05
N PHE A 81 -2.10 -14.51 3.83
CA PHE A 81 -0.68 -14.43 4.17
C PHE A 81 -0.19 -15.61 5.03
N GLU A 82 -0.99 -16.06 5.99
CA GLU A 82 -0.70 -17.30 6.72
C GLU A 82 -0.56 -18.49 5.76
N ARG A 83 -1.48 -18.60 4.79
CA ARG A 83 -1.44 -19.68 3.80
C ARG A 83 -0.27 -19.54 2.84
N TYR A 84 0.08 -18.32 2.41
CA TYR A 84 1.26 -18.05 1.57
C TYR A 84 2.54 -18.52 2.28
N GLY A 85 2.72 -18.17 3.55
CA GLY A 85 3.86 -18.61 4.33
C GLY A 85 4.03 -20.13 4.35
N ILE A 86 2.92 -20.89 4.48
CA ILE A 86 2.94 -22.35 4.51
C ILE A 86 3.33 -22.93 3.14
N VAL A 87 2.70 -22.51 2.05
CA VAL A 87 2.95 -23.10 0.72
C VAL A 87 4.29 -22.69 0.15
N LEU A 88 4.74 -21.44 0.39
CA LEU A 88 6.07 -20.99 -0.04
C LEU A 88 7.19 -21.68 0.74
N ALA A 89 6.99 -21.95 2.03
CA ALA A 89 7.97 -22.69 2.85
C ALA A 89 8.03 -24.17 2.46
N SER A 90 6.89 -24.81 2.18
CA SER A 90 6.85 -26.22 1.79
C SER A 90 7.25 -26.44 0.32
N GLY A 91 7.02 -25.46 -0.54
CA GLY A 91 7.17 -25.59 -1.99
C GLY A 91 6.06 -26.34 -2.67
N GLU A 92 4.95 -26.63 -1.97
CA GLU A 92 3.81 -27.40 -2.49
C GLU A 92 2.51 -26.60 -2.45
N GLY A 93 1.71 -26.71 -3.51
CA GLY A 93 0.39 -26.06 -3.59
C GLY A 93 0.45 -24.54 -3.76
N ILE A 94 1.56 -24.02 -4.28
CA ILE A 94 1.74 -22.60 -4.58
C ILE A 94 0.80 -22.23 -5.73
N PRO A 95 -0.02 -21.17 -5.62
CA PRO A 95 -0.84 -20.70 -6.75
C PRO A 95 0.04 -20.11 -7.84
N ASP A 96 -0.53 -19.86 -9.02
CA ASP A 96 0.20 -19.25 -10.14
C ASP A 96 0.31 -17.73 -9.96
N ILE A 97 -0.69 -17.11 -9.30
CA ILE A 97 -0.70 -15.67 -8.97
C ILE A 97 -1.09 -15.51 -7.49
N MET A 98 -0.38 -14.63 -6.79
CA MET A 98 -0.71 -14.18 -5.43
C MET A 98 -1.10 -12.70 -5.42
N THR A 99 -2.22 -12.38 -4.79
CA THR A 99 -2.51 -11.00 -4.37
C THR A 99 -1.75 -10.72 -3.08
N ILE A 100 -0.97 -9.64 -3.03
CA ILE A 100 -0.18 -9.28 -1.85
C ILE A 100 -0.38 -7.79 -1.58
N GLU A 101 -0.64 -7.40 -0.31
CA GLU A 101 -0.61 -5.99 0.07
C GLU A 101 0.78 -5.41 -0.18
N SER A 102 0.83 -4.18 -0.71
CA SER A 102 2.07 -3.54 -1.16
C SER A 102 3.18 -3.55 -0.11
N ASP A 103 2.82 -3.38 1.17
CA ASP A 103 3.76 -3.36 2.30
C ASP A 103 4.45 -4.72 2.55
N TYR A 104 3.88 -5.82 2.07
CA TYR A 104 4.38 -7.18 2.30
C TYR A 104 5.09 -7.81 1.11
N VAL A 105 5.06 -7.18 -0.06
CA VAL A 105 5.64 -7.72 -1.31
C VAL A 105 7.12 -8.05 -1.14
N GLN A 106 7.91 -7.08 -0.68
CA GLN A 106 9.35 -7.26 -0.47
C GLN A 106 9.63 -8.38 0.54
N SER A 107 8.86 -8.42 1.64
CA SER A 107 9.01 -9.45 2.67
C SER A 107 8.84 -10.87 2.12
N PHE A 108 7.83 -11.10 1.27
CA PHE A 108 7.64 -12.41 0.64
C PHE A 108 8.68 -12.70 -0.44
N ALA A 109 8.98 -11.72 -1.30
CA ALA A 109 9.91 -11.89 -2.40
C ALA A 109 11.35 -12.16 -1.91
N GLU A 110 11.83 -11.43 -0.90
CA GLU A 110 13.16 -11.61 -0.33
C GLU A 110 13.29 -12.92 0.45
N LYS A 111 12.24 -13.34 1.15
CA LYS A 111 12.22 -14.59 1.90
C LYS A 111 12.12 -15.83 1.00
N TYR A 112 11.46 -15.73 -0.15
CA TYR A 112 11.20 -16.83 -1.07
C TYR A 112 11.54 -16.50 -2.54
N PRO A 113 12.74 -15.96 -2.85
CA PRO A 113 13.06 -15.32 -4.13
C PRO A 113 12.90 -16.24 -5.35
N LYS A 114 13.04 -17.55 -5.18
CA LYS A 114 12.91 -18.53 -6.28
C LYS A 114 11.50 -18.64 -6.88
N TYR A 115 10.48 -18.18 -6.14
CA TYR A 115 9.09 -18.29 -6.59
C TYR A 115 8.56 -17.01 -7.22
N PHE A 116 9.22 -15.86 -7.02
CA PHE A 116 8.79 -14.59 -7.58
C PHE A 116 9.45 -14.34 -8.93
N LEU A 117 8.60 -14.30 -9.98
CA LEU A 117 9.08 -14.03 -11.34
C LEU A 117 9.50 -12.56 -11.47
N ASP A 118 10.65 -12.29 -12.09
CA ASP A 118 11.03 -10.94 -12.48
C ASP A 118 10.19 -10.48 -13.66
N LEU A 119 9.32 -9.51 -13.46
CA LEU A 119 8.38 -8.99 -14.44
C LEU A 119 8.95 -7.83 -15.26
N LYS A 120 10.17 -7.38 -14.96
CA LYS A 120 10.76 -6.15 -15.52
C LYS A 120 10.87 -6.17 -17.04
N SER A 121 11.21 -7.32 -17.62
CA SER A 121 11.31 -7.46 -19.08
C SER A 121 9.96 -7.69 -19.77
N LEU A 122 8.92 -8.02 -19.02
CA LEU A 122 7.56 -8.26 -19.51
C LEU A 122 6.71 -6.98 -19.44
N ALA A 123 6.91 -6.17 -18.40
CA ALA A 123 6.18 -4.94 -18.17
C ALA A 123 6.53 -3.85 -19.21
N PRO A 124 5.60 -2.91 -19.47
CA PRO A 124 5.90 -1.71 -20.26
C PRO A 124 7.16 -1.00 -19.72
N SER A 125 7.97 -0.45 -20.62
CA SER A 125 9.25 0.20 -20.24
C SER A 125 9.05 1.44 -19.33
N ASP A 126 7.87 2.02 -19.35
CA ASP A 126 7.42 3.16 -18.55
C ASP A 126 6.55 2.75 -17.35
N ILE A 127 6.59 1.49 -16.92
CA ILE A 127 5.75 0.97 -15.83
C ILE A 127 5.80 1.83 -14.58
N ASP A 128 6.96 2.36 -14.22
CA ASP A 128 7.16 3.20 -13.05
C ASP A 128 6.51 4.60 -13.18
N GLU A 129 6.21 5.01 -14.42
CA GLU A 129 5.59 6.30 -14.73
C GLU A 129 4.05 6.20 -14.86
N ILE A 130 3.55 5.00 -15.18
CA ILE A 130 2.12 4.74 -15.43
C ILE A 130 1.38 4.09 -14.28
N VAL A 131 2.06 3.81 -13.16
CA VAL A 131 1.44 3.33 -11.92
C VAL A 131 1.63 4.32 -10.78
N ASP A 132 0.85 4.17 -9.71
CA ASP A 132 0.94 4.98 -8.50
C ASP A 132 2.39 5.03 -7.98
N PRO A 133 3.03 6.23 -7.90
CA PRO A 133 4.41 6.37 -7.45
C PRO A 133 4.68 5.79 -6.06
N SER A 134 3.67 5.78 -5.18
CA SER A 134 3.82 5.19 -3.84
C SER A 134 3.96 3.68 -3.85
N LYS A 135 3.58 3.01 -4.95
CA LYS A 135 3.64 1.55 -5.13
C LYS A 135 4.89 1.08 -5.86
N VAL A 136 5.55 1.98 -6.61
CA VAL A 136 6.75 1.64 -7.38
C VAL A 136 7.81 1.03 -6.47
N THR A 137 8.14 1.70 -5.35
CA THR A 137 9.21 1.24 -4.44
C THR A 137 8.94 -0.15 -3.86
N THR A 138 7.68 -0.45 -3.51
CA THR A 138 7.29 -1.72 -2.89
C THR A 138 7.11 -2.86 -3.90
N SER A 139 7.03 -2.56 -5.19
CA SER A 139 6.91 -3.56 -6.27
C SER A 139 8.24 -4.20 -6.68
N TYR A 140 9.36 -3.64 -6.22
CA TYR A 140 10.70 -4.15 -6.47
C TYR A 140 11.29 -4.82 -5.24
N ASP A 141 12.08 -5.90 -5.46
CA ASP A 141 12.90 -6.48 -4.39
C ASP A 141 14.21 -5.68 -4.19
N SER A 142 15.02 -6.09 -3.22
CA SER A 142 16.30 -5.43 -2.92
C SER A 142 17.36 -5.58 -4.03
N GLU A 143 17.20 -6.54 -4.94
CA GLU A 143 18.05 -6.74 -6.11
C GLU A 143 17.59 -5.91 -7.34
N GLY A 144 16.45 -5.23 -7.24
CA GLY A 144 15.88 -4.40 -8.30
C GLY A 144 15.10 -5.19 -9.36
N LYS A 145 14.60 -6.38 -9.02
CA LYS A 145 13.65 -7.13 -9.83
C LYS A 145 12.25 -6.60 -9.58
N LEU A 146 11.45 -6.44 -10.63
CA LEU A 146 10.03 -6.12 -10.53
C LEU A 146 9.26 -7.39 -10.19
N VAL A 147 8.90 -7.59 -8.93
CA VAL A 147 8.33 -8.84 -8.41
C VAL A 147 6.81 -8.84 -8.32
N ALA A 148 6.17 -7.69 -8.51
CA ALA A 148 4.70 -7.56 -8.53
C ALA A 148 4.28 -6.35 -9.35
N ILE A 149 3.02 -6.36 -9.83
CA ILE A 149 2.38 -5.21 -10.48
C ILE A 149 1.37 -4.59 -9.52
N ALA A 150 1.45 -3.28 -9.33
CA ALA A 150 0.51 -2.54 -8.50
C ALA A 150 -0.91 -2.63 -9.08
N TRP A 151 -1.90 -2.84 -8.22
CA TRP A 151 -3.29 -3.05 -8.63
C TRP A 151 -4.18 -1.88 -8.23
N ASP A 152 -4.35 -1.68 -6.91
CA ASP A 152 -5.15 -0.60 -6.39
C ASP A 152 -4.32 0.35 -5.52
N SER A 153 -4.79 1.58 -5.43
CA SER A 153 -4.16 2.67 -4.72
C SER A 153 -5.00 3.11 -3.53
N GLY A 154 -4.35 3.62 -2.51
CA GLY A 154 -5.01 4.11 -1.31
C GLY A 154 -4.67 5.56 -0.97
N PRO A 155 -4.86 6.55 -1.89
CA PRO A 155 -4.59 7.94 -1.55
C PRO A 155 -5.42 8.37 -0.34
N VAL A 156 -4.74 8.95 0.65
CA VAL A 156 -5.35 9.38 1.90
C VAL A 156 -5.94 10.77 1.76
N VAL A 157 -7.21 10.89 2.11
CA VAL A 157 -7.92 12.18 2.13
C VAL A 157 -8.64 12.38 3.47
N MET A 158 -8.98 13.62 3.78
CA MET A 158 -9.87 13.95 4.87
C MET A 158 -11.31 13.92 4.35
N TYR A 159 -12.09 12.95 4.82
CA TYR A 159 -13.54 12.94 4.68
C TYR A 159 -14.16 13.79 5.79
N TYR A 160 -15.15 14.58 5.47
CA TYR A 160 -15.84 15.39 6.47
C TYR A 160 -17.36 15.48 6.21
N ARG A 161 -18.10 15.66 7.29
CA ARG A 161 -19.55 15.85 7.30
C ARG A 161 -19.89 17.32 7.02
N GLU A 162 -20.16 17.60 5.77
CA GLU A 162 -20.56 18.94 5.29
C GLU A 162 -21.72 19.53 6.07
N ASP A 163 -22.73 18.70 6.40
CA ASP A 163 -23.89 19.14 7.16
C ASP A 163 -23.51 19.56 8.60
N LEU A 164 -22.59 18.86 9.26
CA LEU A 164 -22.12 19.23 10.60
C LEU A 164 -21.24 20.48 10.58
N PHE A 165 -20.33 20.60 9.58
CA PHE A 165 -19.50 21.79 9.40
C PHE A 165 -20.36 23.03 9.13
N ARG A 166 -21.37 22.91 8.29
CA ARG A 166 -22.33 23.99 8.02
C ARG A 166 -23.15 24.36 9.27
N GLN A 167 -23.62 23.38 10.05
CA GLN A 167 -24.31 23.61 11.31
C GLN A 167 -23.45 24.35 12.32
N ALA A 168 -22.14 24.00 12.39
CA ALA A 168 -21.18 24.68 13.23
C ALA A 168 -20.72 26.04 12.66
N GLY A 169 -21.08 26.39 11.43
CA GLY A 169 -20.64 27.62 10.77
C GLY A 169 -19.12 27.65 10.55
N ILE A 170 -18.52 26.49 10.20
CA ILE A 170 -17.09 26.34 9.94
C ILE A 170 -16.84 26.16 8.45
N ASN A 171 -15.90 26.92 7.92
CA ASN A 171 -15.40 26.73 6.56
C ASN A 171 -14.31 25.65 6.55
N PRO A 172 -14.50 24.48 5.89
CA PRO A 172 -13.51 23.44 5.81
C PRO A 172 -12.22 23.89 5.09
N ASP A 173 -12.28 24.81 4.12
CA ASP A 173 -11.13 25.30 3.37
C ASP A 173 -10.09 26.02 4.24
N SER A 174 -10.46 26.42 5.45
CA SER A 174 -9.53 26.99 6.43
C SER A 174 -8.63 25.97 7.12
N ILE A 175 -8.83 24.66 6.82
CA ILE A 175 -7.99 23.57 7.30
C ILE A 175 -6.90 23.30 6.25
N VAL A 176 -5.72 23.88 6.46
CA VAL A 176 -4.56 23.67 5.58
C VAL A 176 -3.48 22.86 6.26
N THR A 177 -3.24 23.13 7.54
CA THR A 177 -2.20 22.46 8.34
C THR A 177 -2.80 21.68 9.50
N TRP A 178 -2.01 20.78 10.13
CA TRP A 178 -2.40 20.08 11.35
C TRP A 178 -2.69 21.06 12.50
N GLU A 179 -2.00 22.20 12.55
CA GLU A 179 -2.30 23.26 13.53
C GLU A 179 -3.68 23.89 13.27
N ASP A 180 -4.04 24.11 12.00
CA ASP A 180 -5.38 24.56 11.66
C ASP A 180 -6.43 23.52 12.02
N PHE A 181 -6.15 22.24 11.73
CA PHE A 181 -7.03 21.13 12.07
C PHE A 181 -7.37 21.09 13.57
N ILE A 182 -6.33 21.20 14.42
CA ILE A 182 -6.50 21.23 15.89
C ILE A 182 -7.26 22.48 16.32
N ARG A 183 -6.88 23.65 15.84
CA ARG A 183 -7.53 24.93 16.18
C ARG A 183 -9.00 24.92 15.79
N ILE A 184 -9.31 24.50 14.59
CA ILE A 184 -10.69 24.42 14.06
C ILE A 184 -11.47 23.31 14.76
N GLY A 185 -10.83 22.19 15.09
CA GLY A 185 -11.44 21.14 15.89
C GLY A 185 -11.95 21.63 17.25
N LYS A 186 -11.17 22.47 17.93
CA LYS A 186 -11.60 23.11 19.19
C LYS A 186 -12.77 24.05 18.99
N GLU A 187 -12.73 24.88 17.93
CA GLU A 187 -13.83 25.76 17.57
C GLU A 187 -15.12 24.95 17.27
N PHE A 188 -14.98 23.88 16.48
CA PHE A 188 -16.07 22.98 16.15
C PHE A 188 -16.71 22.37 17.41
N GLN A 189 -15.90 21.78 18.30
CA GLN A 189 -16.41 21.15 19.53
C GLN A 189 -17.03 22.17 20.51
N GLY A 190 -16.57 23.42 20.50
CA GLY A 190 -17.21 24.49 21.25
C GLY A 190 -18.65 24.77 20.79
N LYS A 191 -18.94 24.56 19.51
CA LYS A 191 -20.27 24.73 18.90
C LYS A 191 -21.08 23.43 18.87
N MET A 192 -20.40 22.28 18.81
CA MET A 192 -20.96 20.93 18.68
C MET A 192 -20.40 20.00 19.77
N PRO A 193 -20.68 20.22 21.07
CA PRO A 193 -19.98 19.56 22.18
C PRO A 193 -20.20 18.04 22.24
N ASN A 194 -21.26 17.53 21.61
CA ASN A 194 -21.59 16.10 21.57
C ASN A 194 -20.96 15.37 20.38
N VAL A 195 -20.23 16.06 19.49
CA VAL A 195 -19.60 15.48 18.32
C VAL A 195 -18.09 15.64 18.44
N LYS A 196 -17.36 14.55 18.36
CA LYS A 196 -15.89 14.60 18.29
C LYS A 196 -15.45 15.05 16.90
N PHE A 197 -14.29 15.73 16.84
CA PHE A 197 -13.84 16.26 15.57
C PHE A 197 -13.32 15.16 14.63
N ILE A 198 -12.64 14.16 15.18
CA ILE A 198 -12.12 13.00 14.44
C ILE A 198 -12.31 11.71 15.25
N GLY A 199 -12.36 10.54 14.58
CA GLY A 199 -12.40 9.24 15.25
C GLY A 199 -11.61 8.19 14.49
N TRP A 200 -10.87 7.34 15.23
CA TRP A 200 -10.18 6.16 14.69
C TRP A 200 -9.92 5.14 15.83
N PRO A 201 -9.55 3.87 15.53
CA PRO A 201 -9.11 2.92 16.55
C PRO A 201 -7.74 3.31 17.12
N PHE A 202 -7.58 3.26 18.44
CA PHE A 202 -6.30 3.55 19.13
C PHE A 202 -5.48 2.29 19.40
N VAL A 203 -5.96 1.13 18.97
CA VAL A 203 -5.36 -0.18 19.22
C VAL A 203 -5.41 -1.04 17.96
N GLN A 204 -4.54 -2.05 17.91
CA GLN A 204 -4.49 -3.11 16.89
C GLN A 204 -4.09 -2.66 15.48
N ASP A 205 -4.08 -1.38 15.20
CA ASP A 205 -3.70 -0.85 13.89
C ASP A 205 -3.05 0.52 14.03
N ASP A 206 -1.84 0.65 13.54
CA ASP A 206 -1.06 1.88 13.49
C ASP A 206 -1.23 2.66 12.18
N GLY A 207 -2.26 2.32 11.40
CA GLY A 207 -2.49 2.85 10.05
C GLY A 207 -2.47 4.36 9.98
N PHE A 208 -3.15 5.06 10.90
CA PHE A 208 -3.14 6.52 10.88
C PHE A 208 -1.75 7.11 11.19
N TRP A 209 -0.93 6.48 12.04
CA TRP A 209 0.45 6.91 12.22
C TRP A 209 1.28 6.68 10.95
N ARG A 210 1.12 5.54 10.28
CA ARG A 210 1.79 5.28 8.99
C ARG A 210 1.40 6.32 7.94
N ASP A 211 0.13 6.71 7.87
CA ASP A 211 -0.33 7.76 6.96
C ASP A 211 0.41 9.08 7.22
N LEU A 212 0.56 9.47 8.48
CA LEU A 212 1.30 10.67 8.87
C LEU A 212 2.80 10.55 8.60
N MET A 213 3.38 9.37 8.82
CA MET A 213 4.79 9.14 8.49
C MET A 213 5.04 9.25 6.98
N VAL A 214 4.23 8.60 6.14
CA VAL A 214 4.35 8.70 4.68
C VAL A 214 4.21 10.15 4.22
N GLN A 215 3.19 10.87 4.74
CA GLN A 215 3.04 12.29 4.47
C GLN A 215 4.29 13.11 4.83
N ASN A 216 4.94 12.79 5.94
CA ASN A 216 6.15 13.47 6.43
C ASN A 216 7.44 12.97 5.76
N ASN A 217 7.31 12.12 4.74
CA ASN A 217 8.40 11.48 4.01
C ASN A 217 9.39 10.76 4.94
N VAL A 218 8.85 9.86 5.75
CA VAL A 218 9.55 8.92 6.65
C VAL A 218 8.72 7.64 6.77
N TYR A 219 9.36 6.53 7.10
CA TYR A 219 8.70 5.26 7.44
C TYR A 219 9.44 4.58 8.60
N TYR A 220 9.17 3.30 8.88
CA TYR A 220 9.89 2.56 9.93
C TYR A 220 11.36 2.36 9.59
N LEU A 221 11.64 2.12 8.30
CA LEU A 221 12.97 1.97 7.74
C LEU A 221 13.15 2.98 6.59
N ASN A 222 14.39 3.36 6.31
CA ASN A 222 14.75 4.11 5.10
C ASN A 222 15.18 3.15 3.96
N ARG A 223 15.51 3.71 2.80
CA ARG A 223 15.93 2.93 1.62
C ARG A 223 17.22 2.11 1.83
N ASP A 224 18.07 2.51 2.78
CA ASP A 224 19.29 1.79 3.13
C ASP A 224 19.01 0.65 4.14
N GLY A 225 17.74 0.48 4.53
CA GLY A 225 17.28 -0.48 5.53
C GLY A 225 17.58 -0.08 6.97
N ASP A 226 18.02 1.16 7.21
CA ASP A 226 18.26 1.68 8.55
C ASP A 226 16.96 2.06 9.24
N ILE A 227 16.92 1.88 10.56
CA ILE A 227 15.73 2.13 11.40
C ILE A 227 15.53 3.63 11.58
N THR A 228 14.35 4.14 11.20
CA THR A 228 13.97 5.56 11.27
C THR A 228 12.74 5.83 12.15
N ILE A 229 12.19 4.82 12.82
CA ILE A 229 11.00 4.92 13.67
C ILE A 229 11.14 5.94 14.80
N SER A 230 12.36 6.23 15.28
CA SER A 230 12.66 7.21 16.31
C SER A 230 13.19 8.55 15.79
N SER A 231 13.17 8.75 14.47
CA SER A 231 13.61 9.99 13.84
C SER A 231 12.71 11.18 14.22
N PRO A 232 13.20 12.43 14.14
CA PRO A 232 12.39 13.62 14.44
C PRO A 232 11.06 13.67 13.67
N LYS A 233 11.04 13.24 12.41
CA LYS A 233 9.84 13.19 11.58
C LYS A 233 8.83 12.12 12.03
N ALA A 234 9.29 10.94 12.45
CA ALA A 234 8.43 9.90 12.98
C ALA A 234 7.83 10.33 14.34
N VAL A 235 8.62 10.98 15.19
CA VAL A 235 8.18 11.58 16.46
C VAL A 235 7.14 12.67 16.21
N GLU A 236 7.39 13.60 15.27
CA GLU A 236 6.44 14.64 14.88
C GLU A 236 5.11 14.03 14.41
N SER A 237 5.17 12.97 13.62
CA SER A 237 4.00 12.29 13.08
C SER A 237 3.10 11.73 14.19
N ILE A 238 3.65 10.99 15.15
CA ILE A 238 2.83 10.42 16.24
C ILE A 238 2.41 11.50 17.26
N THR A 239 3.18 12.58 17.38
CA THR A 239 2.84 13.70 18.25
C THR A 239 1.52 14.38 17.85
N ILE A 240 1.21 14.45 16.56
CA ILE A 240 -0.10 14.95 16.09
C ILE A 240 -1.23 14.11 16.66
N LEU A 241 -1.15 12.78 16.59
CA LEU A 241 -2.19 11.88 17.10
C LEU A 241 -2.37 12.04 18.61
N ARG A 242 -1.27 12.09 19.33
CA ARG A 242 -1.29 12.30 20.78
C ARG A 242 -1.95 13.64 21.14
N ARG A 243 -1.61 14.71 20.43
CA ARG A 243 -2.24 16.04 20.64
C ARG A 243 -3.75 16.01 20.35
N LEU A 244 -4.22 15.32 19.32
CA LEU A 244 -5.65 15.18 19.05
C LEU A 244 -6.40 14.52 20.21
N ILE A 245 -5.76 13.57 20.89
CA ILE A 245 -6.31 12.90 22.07
C ILE A 245 -6.29 13.85 23.28
N ASP A 246 -5.14 14.46 23.58
CA ASP A 246 -4.95 15.34 24.74
C ASP A 246 -5.84 16.59 24.70
N GLU A 247 -6.09 17.12 23.51
CA GLU A 247 -7.00 18.25 23.26
C GLU A 247 -8.49 17.83 23.28
N GLY A 248 -8.76 16.53 23.48
CA GLY A 248 -10.11 15.99 23.56
C GLY A 248 -10.86 15.95 22.23
N LEU A 249 -10.18 16.09 21.09
CA LEU A 249 -10.75 16.15 19.76
C LEU A 249 -11.08 14.76 19.19
N ALA A 250 -10.41 13.72 19.68
CA ALA A 250 -10.47 12.38 19.15
C ALA A 250 -11.49 11.47 19.87
N LEU A 251 -12.12 10.57 19.11
CA LEU A 251 -12.92 9.45 19.59
C LEU A 251 -12.16 8.13 19.32
N ASN A 252 -11.92 7.34 20.36
CA ASN A 252 -11.48 5.97 20.18
C ASN A 252 -12.67 5.13 19.69
N THR A 253 -12.65 4.70 18.44
CA THR A 253 -13.71 3.89 17.84
C THR A 253 -13.54 2.38 18.12
N VAL A 254 -12.43 2.01 18.77
CA VAL A 254 -12.08 0.65 19.23
C VAL A 254 -11.71 -0.31 18.09
N ASN A 255 -12.52 -0.39 17.04
CA ASN A 255 -12.33 -1.30 15.90
C ASN A 255 -13.09 -0.79 14.66
N TRP A 256 -13.03 -1.56 13.59
CA TRP A 256 -13.67 -1.24 12.32
C TRP A 256 -15.19 -1.00 12.45
N ASP A 257 -15.91 -1.92 13.10
CA ASP A 257 -17.37 -1.78 13.28
C ASP A 257 -17.73 -0.55 14.12
N GLY A 258 -16.90 -0.25 15.12
CA GLY A 258 -17.03 0.98 15.92
C GLY A 258 -16.80 2.23 15.06
N THR A 259 -15.85 2.20 14.13
CA THR A 259 -15.61 3.30 13.19
C THR A 259 -16.82 3.53 12.27
N ILE A 260 -17.36 2.45 11.68
CA ILE A 260 -18.58 2.53 10.85
C ILE A 260 -19.73 3.14 11.67
N ARG A 261 -19.96 2.63 12.88
CA ARG A 261 -21.04 3.11 13.75
C ARG A 261 -20.89 4.58 14.13
N ALA A 262 -19.68 5.01 14.53
CA ALA A 262 -19.43 6.39 14.93
C ALA A 262 -19.68 7.38 13.79
N ASN A 263 -19.22 7.03 12.58
CA ASN A 263 -19.48 7.84 11.38
C ASN A 263 -20.96 7.87 10.98
N LYS A 264 -21.63 6.73 11.04
CA LYS A 264 -23.06 6.59 10.71
C LYS A 264 -23.95 7.38 11.67
N ASN A 265 -23.64 7.33 12.96
CA ASN A 265 -24.40 8.03 14.01
C ASN A 265 -24.08 9.53 14.10
N GLY A 266 -23.06 10.02 13.39
CA GLY A 266 -22.61 11.41 13.47
C GLY A 266 -21.91 11.73 14.79
N GLU A 267 -21.29 10.73 15.43
CA GLU A 267 -20.49 10.89 16.65
C GLU A 267 -19.15 11.59 16.37
N VAL A 268 -18.72 11.57 15.09
CA VAL A 268 -17.50 12.21 14.58
C VAL A 268 -17.81 13.06 13.35
N ALA A 269 -17.05 14.15 13.18
CA ALA A 269 -17.23 15.10 12.08
C ALA A 269 -16.28 14.81 10.90
N THR A 270 -15.12 14.22 11.15
CA THR A 270 -14.10 13.92 10.13
C THR A 270 -13.55 12.51 10.29
N TYR A 271 -13.01 11.97 9.16
CA TYR A 271 -12.22 10.75 9.14
C TYR A 271 -11.11 10.89 8.09
N ILE A 272 -9.87 10.57 8.45
CA ILE A 272 -8.71 10.66 7.54
C ILE A 272 -8.24 9.25 7.27
N ILE A 273 -8.33 8.82 6.00
CA ILE A 273 -8.12 7.42 5.61
C ILE A 273 -8.00 7.30 4.08
N GLY A 274 -7.59 6.14 3.59
CA GLY A 274 -7.48 5.83 2.16
C GLY A 274 -8.79 5.88 1.37
N ALA A 275 -8.68 6.04 0.06
CA ALA A 275 -9.78 6.20 -0.90
C ALA A 275 -10.85 5.10 -0.85
N TRP A 276 -10.46 3.87 -0.46
CA TRP A 276 -11.38 2.72 -0.31
C TRP A 276 -12.51 2.98 0.70
N TRP A 277 -12.33 3.92 1.63
CA TRP A 277 -13.40 4.37 2.52
C TRP A 277 -14.59 4.96 1.77
N GLY A 278 -14.37 5.63 0.64
CA GLY A 278 -15.44 6.15 -0.21
C GLY A 278 -16.41 5.08 -0.68
N GLY A 279 -15.93 3.91 -1.05
CA GLY A 279 -16.75 2.74 -1.37
C GLY A 279 -17.50 2.22 -0.13
N THR A 280 -16.78 2.11 0.99
CA THR A 280 -17.35 1.65 2.26
C THR A 280 -18.55 2.50 2.72
N ILE A 281 -18.42 3.83 2.70
CA ILE A 281 -19.54 4.71 3.16
C ILE A 281 -20.72 4.71 2.19
N LYS A 282 -20.48 4.53 0.89
CA LYS A 282 -21.56 4.37 -0.10
C LYS A 282 -22.37 3.10 0.16
N ASP A 283 -21.71 2.00 0.50
CA ASP A 283 -22.33 0.70 0.79
C ASP A 283 -23.00 0.68 2.18
N GLN A 284 -22.28 1.10 3.23
CA GLN A 284 -22.72 0.98 4.62
C GLN A 284 -23.62 2.13 5.10
N MET A 285 -23.59 3.27 4.43
CA MET A 285 -24.30 4.51 4.81
C MET A 285 -24.98 5.19 3.61
N PRO A 286 -25.76 4.48 2.77
CA PRO A 286 -26.37 5.06 1.58
C PRO A 286 -27.30 6.25 1.90
N GLU A 287 -27.89 6.30 3.10
CA GLU A 287 -28.75 7.39 3.61
C GLU A 287 -27.97 8.69 3.88
N MET A 288 -26.64 8.62 3.89
CA MET A 288 -25.76 9.78 4.08
C MET A 288 -25.39 10.47 2.76
N LYS A 289 -25.96 10.03 1.63
CA LYS A 289 -25.74 10.65 0.32
C LYS A 289 -25.88 12.17 0.37
N GLY A 290 -24.88 12.87 -0.13
CA GLY A 290 -24.82 14.34 -0.18
C GLY A 290 -24.34 15.02 1.09
N LYS A 291 -24.17 14.28 2.21
CA LYS A 291 -23.70 14.84 3.49
C LYS A 291 -22.17 14.80 3.65
N TRP A 292 -21.49 14.00 2.86
CA TRP A 292 -20.03 13.85 2.90
C TRP A 292 -19.35 14.68 1.82
N ARG A 293 -18.14 15.13 2.12
CA ARG A 293 -17.17 15.68 1.17
C ARG A 293 -15.81 15.10 1.48
N ALA A 294 -14.92 15.22 0.52
CA ALA A 294 -13.51 14.89 0.70
C ALA A 294 -12.63 16.09 0.35
N MET A 295 -11.50 16.22 1.00
CA MET A 295 -10.45 17.20 0.70
C MET A 295 -9.07 16.63 1.03
N LYS A 296 -8.02 17.27 0.49
CA LYS A 296 -6.64 16.90 0.85
C LYS A 296 -6.45 16.95 2.37
N MET A 297 -5.71 15.98 2.93
CA MET A 297 -5.40 15.97 4.36
C MET A 297 -4.62 17.22 4.79
N PRO A 298 -4.63 17.61 6.08
CA PRO A 298 -3.85 18.74 6.58
C PRO A 298 -2.35 18.50 6.44
N ALA A 299 -1.54 19.51 6.14
CA ALA A 299 -0.09 19.42 6.03
C ALA A 299 0.61 19.67 7.37
N PHE A 300 1.85 19.18 7.54
CA PHE A 300 2.69 19.53 8.71
C PHE A 300 3.10 21.02 8.70
N ASN A 301 3.23 21.60 7.52
CA ASN A 301 3.51 23.03 7.34
C ASN A 301 2.85 23.52 6.04
N LEU A 302 2.79 24.84 5.82
CA LEU A 302 2.09 25.47 4.67
C LEU A 302 2.53 24.96 3.29
N ASN A 303 3.77 24.50 3.16
CA ASN A 303 4.34 24.00 1.91
C ASN A 303 4.55 22.47 1.96
N GLY A 304 4.07 21.81 2.99
CA GLY A 304 4.20 20.36 3.17
C GLY A 304 3.25 19.57 2.29
N ALA A 305 3.56 18.29 2.12
CA ALA A 305 2.68 17.37 1.41
C ALA A 305 1.31 17.28 2.09
N ARG A 306 0.25 17.21 1.28
CA ARG A 306 -1.13 16.98 1.72
C ARG A 306 -1.67 15.66 1.18
N ALA A 307 -0.76 14.69 1.03
CA ALA A 307 -0.99 13.40 0.43
C ALA A 307 -0.28 12.31 1.22
N SER A 308 -0.88 11.14 1.26
CA SER A 308 -0.33 9.92 1.83
C SER A 308 -0.96 8.70 1.15
N SER A 309 -0.49 7.49 1.48
CA SER A 309 -1.00 6.23 0.96
C SER A 309 -1.35 5.28 2.11
N HIS A 310 -2.54 4.69 2.07
CA HIS A 310 -3.02 3.70 3.04
C HIS A 310 -3.47 2.42 2.35
N GLY A 311 -2.68 1.35 2.49
CA GLY A 311 -2.96 0.07 1.87
C GLY A 311 -2.70 0.06 0.36
N GLY A 312 -3.44 -0.77 -0.34
CA GLY A 312 -3.27 -1.08 -1.76
C GLY A 312 -2.58 -2.43 -1.95
N SER A 313 -2.96 -3.12 -3.01
CA SER A 313 -2.55 -4.49 -3.31
C SER A 313 -1.77 -4.56 -4.60
N THR A 314 -1.14 -5.71 -4.81
CA THR A 314 -0.37 -6.06 -6.01
C THR A 314 -0.72 -7.46 -6.46
N LEU A 315 -0.36 -7.82 -7.70
CA LEU A 315 -0.35 -9.20 -8.16
C LEU A 315 1.09 -9.62 -8.50
N ALA A 316 1.52 -10.74 -7.90
CA ALA A 316 2.81 -11.38 -8.17
C ALA A 316 2.62 -12.72 -8.88
N ILE A 317 3.50 -13.07 -9.82
CA ILE A 317 3.53 -14.40 -10.46
C ILE A 317 4.45 -15.30 -9.67
N THR A 318 3.88 -16.43 -9.20
CA THR A 318 4.58 -17.40 -8.36
C THR A 318 4.65 -18.80 -8.98
N SER A 319 4.14 -19.00 -10.20
CA SER A 319 4.27 -20.24 -10.97
C SER A 319 5.70 -20.46 -11.47
N LEU A 320 6.12 -21.71 -11.48
CA LEU A 320 7.39 -22.14 -12.09
C LEU A 320 7.20 -22.77 -13.50
N ASP A 321 5.96 -22.93 -13.93
CA ASP A 321 5.62 -23.45 -15.27
C ASP A 321 5.59 -22.31 -16.29
N PRO A 322 6.41 -22.36 -17.37
CA PRO A 322 6.50 -21.25 -18.34
C PRO A 322 5.19 -20.90 -19.06
N ILE A 323 4.32 -21.90 -19.36
CA ILE A 323 3.01 -21.65 -19.99
C ILE A 323 2.07 -20.95 -19.01
N LYS A 324 2.09 -21.38 -17.75
CA LYS A 324 1.30 -20.74 -16.70
C LYS A 324 1.84 -19.35 -16.36
N GLN A 325 3.15 -19.14 -16.40
CA GLN A 325 3.74 -17.80 -16.27
C GLN A 325 3.26 -16.87 -17.38
N ALA A 326 3.26 -17.34 -18.64
CA ALA A 326 2.76 -16.56 -19.78
C ALA A 326 1.26 -16.23 -19.66
N ALA A 327 0.44 -17.22 -19.28
CA ALA A 327 -0.98 -17.01 -19.02
C ALA A 327 -1.24 -16.06 -17.85
N SER A 328 -0.45 -16.19 -16.78
CA SER A 328 -0.52 -15.30 -15.61
C SER A 328 -0.15 -13.87 -15.94
N TRP A 329 0.90 -13.67 -16.73
CA TRP A 329 1.28 -12.34 -17.19
C TRP A 329 0.18 -11.70 -18.05
N ALA A 330 -0.34 -12.43 -19.03
CA ALA A 330 -1.43 -11.93 -19.88
C ALA A 330 -2.69 -11.57 -19.07
N PHE A 331 -3.00 -12.34 -18.01
CA PHE A 331 -4.11 -12.02 -17.12
C PHE A 331 -3.83 -10.78 -16.26
N ILE A 332 -2.61 -10.62 -15.73
CA ILE A 332 -2.19 -9.43 -14.97
C ILE A 332 -2.23 -8.19 -15.86
N GLU A 333 -1.64 -8.25 -17.05
CA GLU A 333 -1.65 -7.16 -18.03
C GLU A 333 -3.08 -6.74 -18.38
N HIS A 334 -3.96 -7.71 -18.71
CA HIS A 334 -5.37 -7.45 -18.98
C HIS A 334 -6.09 -6.81 -17.80
N SER A 335 -5.88 -7.32 -16.60
CA SER A 335 -6.63 -6.88 -15.42
C SER A 335 -6.12 -5.56 -14.85
N LEU A 336 -4.80 -5.32 -14.82
CA LEU A 336 -4.20 -4.21 -14.10
C LEU A 336 -3.71 -3.07 -14.99
N LEU A 337 -3.30 -3.36 -16.24
CA LEU A 337 -2.68 -2.40 -17.14
C LEU A 337 -3.59 -2.00 -18.33
N THR A 338 -4.91 -2.10 -18.13
CA THR A 338 -5.91 -1.59 -19.08
C THR A 338 -6.92 -0.68 -18.38
N VAL A 339 -7.30 0.41 -19.06
CA VAL A 339 -8.27 1.37 -18.54
C VAL A 339 -9.63 0.71 -18.26
N ASP A 340 -10.10 -0.13 -19.21
CA ASP A 340 -11.43 -0.75 -19.11
C ASP A 340 -11.53 -1.73 -17.92
N SER A 341 -10.50 -2.56 -17.68
CA SER A 341 -10.51 -3.48 -16.53
C SER A 341 -10.42 -2.74 -15.21
N GLN A 342 -9.59 -1.69 -15.13
CA GLN A 342 -9.47 -0.89 -13.93
C GLN A 342 -10.76 -0.13 -13.62
N LEU A 343 -11.43 0.45 -14.63
CA LEU A 343 -12.74 1.08 -14.46
C LEU A 343 -13.81 0.06 -14.04
N LEU A 344 -13.81 -1.13 -14.64
CA LEU A 344 -14.72 -2.21 -14.24
C LEU A 344 -14.58 -2.56 -12.75
N MET A 345 -13.34 -2.70 -12.27
CA MET A 345 -13.06 -3.01 -10.87
C MET A 345 -13.40 -1.85 -9.93
N TYR A 346 -13.16 -0.61 -10.37
CA TYR A 346 -13.52 0.57 -9.61
C TYR A 346 -15.05 0.72 -9.49
N ASP A 347 -15.76 0.67 -10.60
CA ASP A 347 -17.21 0.90 -10.65
C ASP A 347 -17.99 -0.16 -9.86
N LYS A 348 -17.58 -1.43 -9.95
CA LYS A 348 -18.28 -2.52 -9.27
C LYS A 348 -17.86 -2.75 -7.83
N PHE A 349 -16.59 -2.47 -7.50
CA PHE A 349 -16.00 -2.90 -6.23
C PHE A 349 -15.34 -1.76 -5.44
N GLY A 350 -15.24 -0.56 -5.99
CA GLY A 350 -14.63 0.60 -5.34
C GLY A 350 -13.10 0.51 -5.17
N LEU A 351 -12.44 -0.38 -5.93
CA LEU A 351 -10.97 -0.51 -5.92
C LEU A 351 -10.36 0.65 -6.70
N PHE A 352 -9.81 1.62 -6.00
CA PHE A 352 -9.27 2.84 -6.62
C PHE A 352 -8.03 2.49 -7.46
N PRO A 353 -8.01 2.84 -8.77
CA PRO A 353 -6.97 2.38 -9.68
C PRO A 353 -5.56 2.85 -9.29
N SER A 354 -4.56 1.97 -9.38
CA SER A 354 -3.15 2.37 -9.38
C SER A 354 -2.62 2.72 -10.78
N TYR A 355 -3.33 2.33 -11.83
CA TYR A 355 -2.97 2.59 -13.22
C TYR A 355 -3.35 4.01 -13.61
N LEU A 356 -2.37 4.92 -13.66
CA LEU A 356 -2.57 6.37 -13.82
C LEU A 356 -3.31 6.79 -15.10
N PRO A 357 -3.20 6.09 -16.27
CA PRO A 357 -3.98 6.43 -17.45
C PRO A 357 -5.50 6.45 -17.25
N VAL A 358 -6.03 5.74 -16.23
CA VAL A 358 -7.45 5.82 -15.86
C VAL A 358 -7.86 7.21 -15.45
N TYR A 359 -6.96 7.99 -14.84
CA TYR A 359 -7.26 9.32 -14.30
C TYR A 359 -7.53 10.37 -15.38
N ASP A 360 -7.14 10.08 -16.62
CA ASP A 360 -7.38 10.94 -17.77
C ASP A 360 -8.64 10.52 -18.57
N ASP A 361 -9.29 9.40 -18.19
CA ASP A 361 -10.53 8.91 -18.82
C ASP A 361 -11.76 9.71 -18.34
N GLU A 362 -12.59 10.16 -19.27
CA GLU A 362 -13.80 10.95 -18.95
C GLU A 362 -14.79 10.18 -18.08
N ARG A 363 -14.86 8.86 -18.21
CA ARG A 363 -15.74 7.98 -17.41
C ARG A 363 -15.35 7.99 -15.92
N PHE A 364 -14.06 8.16 -15.63
CA PHE A 364 -13.56 8.25 -14.25
C PHE A 364 -13.81 9.63 -13.63
N ASN A 365 -13.73 10.69 -14.42
CA ASN A 365 -13.79 12.07 -13.96
C ASN A 365 -15.23 12.61 -13.97
N THR A 366 -16.14 11.97 -13.25
CA THR A 366 -17.54 12.38 -13.12
C THR A 366 -17.86 12.96 -11.75
N ALA A 367 -18.87 13.86 -11.71
CA ALA A 367 -19.37 14.37 -10.45
C ALA A 367 -20.05 13.27 -9.64
N ASP A 368 -19.61 13.07 -8.39
CA ASP A 368 -20.14 12.02 -7.52
C ASP A 368 -21.30 12.53 -6.65
N PRO A 369 -22.55 12.06 -6.89
CA PRO A 369 -23.71 12.51 -6.12
C PRO A 369 -23.64 12.16 -4.63
N TYR A 370 -22.90 11.11 -4.25
CA TYR A 370 -22.73 10.75 -2.84
C TYR A 370 -21.93 11.80 -2.09
N PHE A 371 -20.91 12.37 -2.75
CA PHE A 371 -20.11 13.48 -2.23
C PHE A 371 -20.66 14.85 -2.68
N GLY A 372 -21.98 14.97 -2.88
CA GLY A 372 -22.66 16.23 -3.21
C GLY A 372 -22.22 16.83 -4.54
N ASN A 373 -22.00 15.99 -5.53
CA ASN A 373 -21.52 16.33 -6.87
C ASN A 373 -20.09 16.88 -6.91
N GLN A 374 -19.26 16.54 -5.92
CA GLN A 374 -17.83 16.78 -5.98
C GLN A 374 -17.18 15.90 -7.06
N PHE A 375 -16.16 16.38 -7.75
CA PHE A 375 -15.30 15.57 -8.62
C PHE A 375 -14.33 14.78 -7.74
N TYR A 376 -14.88 13.80 -7.04
CA TYR A 376 -14.17 13.03 -6.01
C TYR A 376 -12.96 12.26 -6.56
N ASN A 377 -13.12 11.62 -7.72
CA ASN A 377 -12.05 10.85 -8.33
C ASN A 377 -10.90 11.73 -8.82
N GLN A 378 -11.21 12.93 -9.32
CA GLN A 378 -10.18 13.91 -9.70
C GLN A 378 -9.35 14.32 -8.48
N LEU A 379 -9.98 14.61 -7.33
CA LEU A 379 -9.27 14.90 -6.08
C LEU A 379 -8.35 13.75 -5.70
N LEU A 380 -8.82 12.51 -5.75
CA LEU A 380 -8.02 11.34 -5.40
C LEU A 380 -6.83 11.16 -6.36
N GLY A 381 -7.04 11.36 -7.67
CA GLY A 381 -5.97 11.31 -8.67
C GLY A 381 -4.91 12.38 -8.46
N GLU A 382 -5.30 13.60 -8.08
CA GLU A 382 -4.36 14.65 -7.69
C GLU A 382 -3.54 14.25 -6.47
N VAL A 383 -4.20 13.72 -5.41
CA VAL A 383 -3.55 13.27 -4.18
C VAL A 383 -2.56 12.14 -4.49
N THR A 384 -2.94 11.15 -5.31
CA THR A 384 -2.06 10.02 -5.68
C THR A 384 -0.73 10.50 -6.27
N ARG A 385 -0.78 11.50 -7.16
CA ARG A 385 0.44 12.04 -7.80
C ARG A 385 1.34 12.83 -6.84
N GLU A 386 0.83 13.22 -5.68
CA GLU A 386 1.55 14.01 -4.67
C GLU A 386 2.09 13.17 -3.49
N ILE A 387 1.83 11.86 -3.46
CA ILE A 387 2.24 10.99 -2.35
C ILE A 387 3.78 10.91 -2.29
N PRO A 388 4.39 11.22 -1.13
CA PRO A 388 5.82 11.08 -0.97
C PRO A 388 6.29 9.61 -1.09
N PRO A 389 7.44 9.32 -1.73
CA PRO A 389 7.97 7.97 -1.91
C PRO A 389 8.70 7.48 -0.64
N ALA A 390 7.99 7.44 0.50
CA ALA A 390 8.56 7.19 1.81
C ALA A 390 8.57 5.71 2.20
N ILE A 391 7.70 4.90 1.59
CA ILE A 391 7.51 3.51 2.01
C ILE A 391 8.70 2.68 1.56
N PHE A 392 9.39 2.12 2.53
CA PHE A 392 10.40 1.07 2.34
C PHE A 392 10.10 -0.07 3.32
N THR A 393 10.08 -1.28 2.81
CA THR A 393 9.87 -2.51 3.58
C THR A 393 11.00 -3.51 3.30
N SER A 394 11.03 -4.61 4.05
CA SER A 394 12.07 -5.63 3.96
C SER A 394 11.51 -6.97 4.41
N ASP A 395 12.34 -8.02 4.41
CA ASP A 395 12.00 -9.34 4.95
C ASP A 395 11.58 -9.32 6.43
N ASP A 396 12.07 -8.32 7.20
CA ASP A 396 11.73 -8.13 8.63
C ASP A 396 10.45 -7.30 8.85
N TYR A 397 9.76 -6.85 7.80
CA TYR A 397 8.66 -5.89 7.92
C TYR A 397 7.60 -6.28 8.95
N SER A 398 7.21 -7.56 8.97
CA SER A 398 6.21 -8.05 9.93
C SER A 398 6.66 -7.90 11.38
N GLU A 399 7.93 -8.14 11.68
CA GLU A 399 8.49 -7.97 13.03
C GLU A 399 8.59 -6.50 13.42
N VAL A 400 9.11 -5.67 12.52
CA VAL A 400 9.20 -4.21 12.72
C VAL A 400 7.81 -3.63 12.98
N ARG A 401 6.80 -4.01 12.20
CA ARG A 401 5.43 -3.54 12.36
C ARG A 401 4.79 -3.99 13.68
N ASN A 402 5.02 -5.23 14.12
CA ASN A 402 4.49 -5.70 15.40
C ASN A 402 5.03 -4.86 16.58
N ILE A 403 6.31 -4.51 16.55
CA ILE A 403 6.91 -3.60 17.54
C ILE A 403 6.29 -2.21 17.43
N ALA A 404 6.13 -1.68 16.21
CA ALA A 404 5.54 -0.37 15.97
C ALA A 404 4.09 -0.26 16.48
N VAL A 405 3.25 -1.28 16.24
CA VAL A 405 1.86 -1.33 16.75
C VAL A 405 1.83 -1.31 18.27
N SER A 406 2.69 -2.11 18.94
CA SER A 406 2.77 -2.13 20.41
C SER A 406 3.15 -0.77 20.99
N VAL A 407 4.10 -0.09 20.35
CA VAL A 407 4.59 1.24 20.75
C VAL A 407 3.53 2.32 20.51
N TYR A 408 2.84 2.23 19.37
CA TYR A 408 1.72 3.11 19.04
C TYR A 408 0.62 3.03 20.11
N GLU A 409 0.22 1.82 20.50
CA GLU A 409 -0.78 1.60 21.55
C GLU A 409 -0.33 2.18 22.90
N ASP A 410 0.93 1.97 23.27
CA ASP A 410 1.49 2.50 24.53
C ASP A 410 1.49 4.03 24.55
N ILE A 411 1.94 4.66 23.45
CA ILE A 411 1.94 6.13 23.36
C ILE A 411 0.53 6.69 23.41
N LEU A 412 -0.44 6.12 22.70
CA LEU A 412 -1.79 6.69 22.61
C LEU A 412 -2.63 6.45 23.86
N ASN A 413 -2.50 5.31 24.54
CA ASN A 413 -3.37 4.93 25.66
C ASN A 413 -2.74 5.16 27.05
N ASN A 414 -1.40 5.07 27.18
CA ASN A 414 -0.72 5.10 28.48
C ASN A 414 0.00 6.42 28.75
N ASN A 415 -0.07 7.39 27.85
CA ASN A 415 0.61 8.69 27.97
C ASN A 415 2.14 8.57 28.14
N SER A 416 2.74 7.55 27.53
CA SER A 416 4.18 7.32 27.58
C SER A 416 4.96 8.44 26.89
N ASP A 417 6.18 8.70 27.33
CA ASP A 417 7.08 9.66 26.68
C ASP A 417 7.40 9.20 25.25
N ILE A 418 7.00 9.98 24.28
CA ILE A 418 7.06 9.62 22.85
C ILE A 418 8.48 9.31 22.41
N GLN A 419 9.43 10.22 22.69
CA GLN A 419 10.80 10.05 22.20
C GLN A 419 11.49 8.84 22.84
N ASN A 420 11.36 8.66 24.15
CA ASN A 420 11.95 7.54 24.86
C ASN A 420 11.33 6.20 24.41
N THR A 421 10.02 6.17 24.23
CA THR A 421 9.30 4.97 23.77
C THR A 421 9.74 4.57 22.36
N LEU A 422 9.86 5.53 21.44
CA LEU A 422 10.34 5.27 20.08
C LEU A 422 11.84 4.91 20.03
N ASN A 423 12.68 5.48 20.91
CA ASN A 423 14.08 5.08 21.04
C ASN A 423 14.21 3.63 21.53
N ASN A 424 13.37 3.21 22.47
CA ASN A 424 13.34 1.82 22.94
C ASN A 424 12.86 0.87 21.83
N ALA A 425 11.86 1.26 21.05
CA ALA A 425 11.42 0.50 19.88
C ALA A 425 12.55 0.35 18.84
N ALA A 426 13.27 1.43 18.52
CA ALA A 426 14.39 1.39 17.59
C ALA A 426 15.50 0.43 18.08
N ASN A 427 15.82 0.45 19.38
CA ASN A 427 16.78 -0.49 19.99
C ASN A 427 16.27 -1.94 19.94
N GLN A 428 14.99 -2.17 20.19
CA GLN A 428 14.37 -3.50 20.09
C GLN A 428 14.44 -4.03 18.67
N ILE A 429 14.05 -3.24 17.67
CA ILE A 429 14.15 -3.60 16.25
C ILE A 429 15.60 -3.88 15.88
N SER A 430 16.55 -3.02 16.29
CA SER A 430 17.97 -3.23 16.03
C SER A 430 18.49 -4.55 16.61
N SER A 431 18.04 -4.89 17.82
CA SER A 431 18.47 -6.11 18.53
C SER A 431 17.90 -7.37 17.88
N SER A 432 16.68 -7.32 17.34
CA SER A 432 16.03 -8.49 16.75
C SER A 432 16.40 -8.70 15.27
N THR A 433 16.61 -7.61 14.51
CA THR A 433 16.87 -7.68 13.07
C THR A 433 18.33 -7.48 12.68
N GLY A 434 19.18 -6.98 13.59
CA GLY A 434 20.55 -6.60 13.30
C GLY A 434 20.71 -5.31 12.50
N ARG A 435 19.62 -4.59 12.22
CA ARG A 435 19.63 -3.33 11.45
C ARG A 435 20.20 -2.19 12.27
N LYS A 436 20.80 -1.23 11.57
CA LYS A 436 21.33 -0.01 12.20
C LYS A 436 20.21 0.98 12.45
N ILE A 437 20.35 1.77 13.52
CA ILE A 437 19.50 2.93 13.73
C ILE A 437 20.09 4.10 12.91
N ALA A 438 19.26 4.74 12.10
CA ALA A 438 19.65 5.90 11.31
C ALA A 438 20.14 7.04 12.22
N LYS A 439 21.18 7.74 11.79
CA LYS A 439 21.79 8.84 12.55
C LYS A 439 21.01 10.13 12.39
#